data_a8a673559b2dd8e37d18e13353e9fcc5
#
_entry.id   a8a673559b2dd8e37d18e13353e9fcc5
#
_cell.length_a   1.000
_cell.length_b   1.000
_cell.length_c   1.000
_cell.angle_alpha   90.00
_cell.angle_beta   90.00
_cell.angle_gamma   90.00
#
_symmetry.space_group_name_H-M   'P 1'
#
loop_
_entity.id
_entity.type
_entity.pdbx_description
1 polymer ?
#
loop_
_entity_poly.entity_id
_entity_poly.type
_entity_poly.pdbx_seq_one_letter_code
_entity_poly.pdbx_strand_id
1 'polypeptide(L)'
;MSGDGGGVRIDGNTLRLPGGAVVRFIRTLRLPESGTHALPPGLGEFPVRRVADYPDTVPEAWRARGGVMLPVYLREAMWLSFAGTTEPAALQVGVGKVCAVSGKPWTGRLSRDPQNYVVLPRQPWLDGINSGTG
;
A
#
# COMPACT_ATOMS: atom_id res chain seq x y z
N MET A 1 -22.27 9.26 -2.73
CA MET A 1 -21.10 8.95 -1.99
C MET A 1 -20.08 10.04 -2.06
N SER A 2 -19.57 10.29 -1.04
CA SER A 2 -18.49 11.25 -1.01
C SER A 2 -17.35 10.78 -1.91
N GLY A 3 -16.49 11.69 -2.28
CA GLY A 3 -15.33 11.35 -3.07
C GLY A 3 -14.22 10.68 -2.29
N ASP A 4 -14.55 9.93 -1.27
CA ASP A 4 -13.55 9.37 -0.37
C ASP A 4 -13.08 7.97 -0.74
N GLY A 5 -13.29 7.58 -1.99
CA GLY A 5 -12.75 6.33 -2.47
C GLY A 5 -13.55 5.10 -2.10
N GLY A 6 -14.86 5.21 -2.11
CA GLY A 6 -15.72 4.04 -1.97
C GLY A 6 -15.72 3.43 -0.58
N GLY A 7 -15.64 4.25 0.44
CA GLY A 7 -15.71 3.77 1.81
C GLY A 7 -14.36 3.54 2.49
N VAL A 8 -13.29 3.94 1.85
CA VAL A 8 -11.97 3.95 2.48
C VAL A 8 -11.95 4.98 3.61
N ARG A 9 -11.52 4.58 4.80
CA ARG A 9 -11.46 5.47 5.94
C ARG A 9 -10.02 5.59 6.42
N ILE A 10 -9.69 6.77 6.95
CA ILE A 10 -8.43 7.03 7.60
C ILE A 10 -8.69 7.18 9.09
N ASP A 11 -8.05 6.34 9.89
CA ASP A 11 -8.16 6.36 11.33
C ASP A 11 -6.75 6.59 11.87
N GLY A 12 -6.45 7.85 12.20
CA GLY A 12 -5.08 8.25 12.48
C GLY A 12 -4.23 8.11 11.24
N ASN A 13 -3.25 7.21 11.26
CA ASN A 13 -2.42 6.89 10.09
C ASN A 13 -2.73 5.51 9.53
N THR A 14 -3.84 4.93 9.92
CA THR A 14 -4.28 3.61 9.50
C THR A 14 -5.34 3.76 8.41
N LEU A 15 -5.16 3.04 7.33
CA LEU A 15 -6.11 3.00 6.23
C LEU A 15 -7.02 1.79 6.44
N ARG A 16 -8.33 2.04 6.48
CA ARG A 16 -9.32 0.96 6.63
C ARG A 16 -10.11 0.85 5.35
N LEU A 17 -10.01 -0.30 4.73
CA LEU A 17 -10.63 -0.56 3.44
C LEU A 17 -11.99 -1.23 3.61
N PRO A 18 -12.88 -1.08 2.63
CA PRO A 18 -14.09 -1.88 2.60
C PRO A 18 -13.73 -3.36 2.64
N GLY A 19 -14.51 -4.16 3.35
CA GLY A 19 -14.24 -5.59 3.47
C GLY A 19 -13.34 -5.95 4.63
N GLY A 20 -12.87 -4.97 5.41
CA GLY A 20 -12.17 -5.24 6.65
C GLY A 20 -10.65 -5.24 6.59
N ALA A 21 -10.06 -5.03 5.41
CA ALA A 21 -8.60 -4.95 5.33
C ALA A 21 -8.08 -3.69 6.00
N VAL A 22 -6.97 -3.83 6.72
CA VAL A 22 -6.33 -2.73 7.45
C VAL A 22 -4.92 -2.58 6.89
N VAL A 23 -4.52 -1.36 6.55
CA VAL A 23 -3.21 -1.10 5.97
C VAL A 23 -2.54 0.05 6.72
N ARG A 24 -1.31 -0.18 7.13
CA ARG A 24 -0.45 0.86 7.67
C ARG A 24 0.84 0.91 6.85
N PHE A 25 1.37 2.10 6.71
CA PHE A 25 2.59 2.33 5.93
C PHE A 25 3.72 2.54 6.93
N ILE A 26 4.65 1.58 6.99
CA ILE A 26 5.68 1.56 8.01
C ILE A 26 6.97 2.14 7.45
N ARG A 27 7.49 3.14 8.14
CA ARG A 27 8.75 3.79 7.79
C ARG A 27 9.91 2.91 8.22
N THR A 28 10.90 2.78 7.36
CA THR A 28 12.09 1.98 7.67
C THR A 28 13.29 2.50 6.89
N LEU A 29 14.46 1.93 7.17
CA LEU A 29 15.66 2.23 6.42
C LEU A 29 15.74 1.34 5.19
N ARG A 30 16.37 1.89 4.14
CA ARG A 30 16.61 1.16 2.92
C ARG A 30 17.65 0.06 3.17
N LEU A 31 17.34 -1.15 2.74
CA LEU A 31 18.25 -2.29 2.87
C LEU A 31 19.11 -2.43 1.60
N PRO A 32 20.29 -3.07 1.72
CA PRO A 32 21.07 -3.42 0.53
C PRO A 32 20.25 -4.28 -0.43
N GLU A 33 20.52 -4.13 -1.73
CA GLU A 33 19.79 -4.85 -2.75
C GLU A 33 20.19 -6.32 -2.85
N SER A 34 21.36 -6.67 -2.36
CA SER A 34 21.88 -8.04 -2.43
C SER A 34 21.75 -8.74 -1.08
N GLY A 35 21.61 -10.05 -1.13
CA GLY A 35 21.52 -10.86 0.05
C GLY A 35 20.10 -11.02 0.56
N THR A 36 19.96 -11.86 1.57
CA THR A 36 18.69 -12.10 2.22
C THR A 36 18.66 -11.36 3.55
N HIS A 37 17.61 -10.60 3.76
CA HIS A 37 17.48 -9.78 4.96
C HIS A 37 16.18 -10.08 5.67
N ALA A 38 16.22 -10.07 6.99
CA ALA A 38 14.99 -10.10 7.78
C ALA A 38 14.19 -8.81 7.54
N LEU A 39 12.90 -8.85 7.82
CA LEU A 39 12.08 -7.66 7.76
C LEU A 39 12.69 -6.60 8.68
N PRO A 40 13.01 -5.39 8.16
CA PRO A 40 13.60 -4.36 9.00
C PRO A 40 12.61 -3.87 10.05
N PRO A 41 13.11 -3.44 11.21
CA PRO A 41 12.24 -2.90 12.24
C PRO A 41 11.54 -1.65 11.76
N GLY A 42 10.33 -1.44 12.23
CA GLY A 42 9.60 -0.23 11.95
C GLY A 42 10.17 0.93 12.73
N LEU A 43 10.33 2.06 12.05
CA LEU A 43 10.78 3.32 12.65
C LEU A 43 9.63 4.29 12.87
N GLY A 44 8.41 3.76 12.83
CA GLY A 44 7.19 4.55 12.96
C GLY A 44 6.35 4.44 11.71
N GLU A 45 5.19 5.05 11.75
CA GLU A 45 4.25 5.04 10.63
C GLU A 45 4.38 6.32 9.83
N PHE A 46 4.20 6.22 8.52
CA PHE A 46 4.03 7.41 7.70
C PHE A 46 2.67 8.02 8.01
N PRO A 47 2.58 9.35 8.13
CA PRO A 47 1.29 10.00 8.24
C PRO A 47 0.54 9.89 6.92
N VAL A 48 -0.76 9.62 7.00
CA VAL A 48 -1.61 9.45 5.83
C VAL A 48 -2.66 10.56 5.84
N ARG A 49 -2.84 11.21 4.70
CA ARG A 49 -3.81 12.30 4.55
C ARG A 49 -4.63 12.08 3.28
N ARG A 50 -5.85 12.55 3.28
CA ARG A 50 -6.68 12.52 2.07
C ARG A 50 -6.24 13.65 1.13
N VAL A 51 -6.12 13.30 -0.14
CA VAL A 51 -5.83 14.31 -1.16
C VAL A 51 -6.93 15.37 -1.17
N ALA A 52 -8.18 14.95 -1.00
CA ALA A 52 -9.33 15.85 -1.01
C ALA A 52 -9.29 16.91 0.10
N ASP A 53 -8.53 16.69 1.17
CA ASP A 53 -8.42 17.65 2.27
C ASP A 53 -7.43 18.78 1.96
N TYR A 54 -6.70 18.71 0.85
CA TYR A 54 -5.68 19.67 0.48
C TYR A 54 -5.86 20.16 -0.97
N PRO A 55 -7.05 20.68 -1.32
CA PRO A 55 -7.33 20.99 -2.73
C PRO A 55 -6.43 22.08 -3.31
N ASP A 56 -5.92 22.97 -2.47
CA ASP A 56 -5.14 24.12 -2.96
C ASP A 56 -3.64 23.84 -3.03
N THR A 57 -3.17 22.74 -2.46
CA THR A 57 -1.73 22.47 -2.37
C THR A 57 -1.28 21.26 -3.14
N VAL A 58 -2.21 20.39 -3.53
CA VAL A 58 -1.85 19.19 -4.30
C VAL A 58 -1.94 19.47 -5.80
N PRO A 59 -1.17 18.75 -6.63
CA PRO A 59 -1.29 18.87 -8.07
C PRO A 59 -2.71 18.55 -8.55
N GLU A 60 -3.11 19.18 -9.65
CA GLU A 60 -4.43 18.99 -10.20
C GLU A 60 -4.72 17.51 -10.54
N ALA A 61 -3.73 16.81 -11.06
CA ALA A 61 -3.88 15.40 -11.38
C ALA A 61 -4.23 14.57 -10.14
N TRP A 62 -3.72 14.94 -8.99
CA TRP A 62 -4.03 14.25 -7.74
C TRP A 62 -5.46 14.55 -7.30
N ARG A 63 -5.89 15.79 -7.45
CA ARG A 63 -7.27 16.16 -7.11
C ARG A 63 -8.27 15.37 -7.93
N ALA A 64 -7.99 15.21 -9.22
CA ALA A 64 -8.87 14.47 -10.09
C ALA A 64 -8.94 13.00 -9.73
N ARG A 65 -7.83 12.43 -9.27
CA ARG A 65 -7.75 11.02 -8.91
C ARG A 65 -8.25 10.74 -7.50
N GLY A 66 -8.06 11.68 -6.57
CA GLY A 66 -8.40 11.51 -5.17
C GLY A 66 -7.43 10.57 -4.46
N GLY A 67 -7.96 9.84 -3.50
CA GLY A 67 -7.17 8.88 -2.74
C GLY A 67 -6.45 9.49 -1.55
N VAL A 68 -5.35 8.89 -1.17
CA VAL A 68 -4.55 9.31 -0.02
C VAL A 68 -3.12 9.59 -0.44
N MET A 69 -2.42 10.35 0.39
CA MET A 69 -1.03 10.69 0.14
C MET A 69 -0.24 10.59 1.44
N LEU A 70 1.06 10.39 1.31
CA LEU A 70 1.98 10.39 2.45
C LEU A 70 3.34 10.94 2.02
N PRO A 71 4.06 11.61 2.95
CA PRO A 71 5.38 12.12 2.63
C PRO A 71 6.43 11.01 2.71
N VAL A 72 7.22 10.85 1.66
CA VAL A 72 8.33 9.90 1.64
C VAL A 72 9.59 10.67 1.29
N TYR A 73 10.56 10.63 2.17
CA TYR A 73 11.81 11.36 1.95
C TYR A 73 12.85 10.44 1.31
N LEU A 74 13.85 11.06 0.71
CA LEU A 74 14.97 10.31 0.14
C LEU A 74 15.59 9.43 1.21
N ARG A 75 16.00 8.23 0.80
CA ARG A 75 16.64 7.24 1.68
C ARG A 75 15.72 6.58 2.68
N GLU A 76 14.45 6.94 2.67
CA GLU A 76 13.47 6.19 3.43
C GLU A 76 12.92 5.06 2.57
N ALA A 77 12.60 3.97 3.23
CA ALA A 77 11.89 2.87 2.61
C ALA A 77 10.61 2.62 3.39
N MET A 78 9.76 1.77 2.85
CA MET A 78 8.48 1.51 3.47
C MET A 78 8.12 0.04 3.28
N TRP A 79 7.43 -0.50 4.27
CA TRP A 79 6.73 -1.74 4.08
C TRP A 79 5.29 -1.57 4.55
N LEU A 80 4.41 -2.42 4.08
CA LEU A 80 3.00 -2.36 4.42
C LEU A 80 2.70 -3.36 5.50
N SER A 81 1.97 -2.93 6.54
CA SER A 81 1.49 -3.81 7.59
C SER A 81 -0.01 -4.00 7.41
N PHE A 82 -0.44 -5.25 7.49
CA PHE A 82 -1.86 -5.60 7.42
C PHE A 82 -2.38 -6.06 8.79
N ALA A 83 -1.60 -5.82 9.83
CA ALA A 83 -1.98 -6.20 11.18
C ALA A 83 -3.29 -5.50 11.57
N GLY A 84 -4.15 -6.23 12.25
CA GLY A 84 -5.47 -5.74 12.60
C GLY A 84 -6.57 -6.18 11.64
N THR A 85 -6.19 -6.73 10.48
CA THR A 85 -7.16 -7.33 9.57
C THR A 85 -7.69 -8.61 10.20
N THR A 86 -9.00 -8.68 10.39
CA THR A 86 -9.62 -9.81 11.07
C THR A 86 -10.44 -10.69 10.13
N GLU A 87 -10.78 -10.20 8.95
CA GLU A 87 -11.62 -10.92 8.00
C GLU A 87 -10.83 -11.28 6.76
N PRO A 88 -11.13 -12.44 6.14
CA PRO A 88 -10.43 -12.82 4.92
C PRO A 88 -10.66 -11.80 3.81
N ALA A 89 -9.59 -11.47 3.10
CA ALA A 89 -9.65 -10.53 1.99
C ALA A 89 -8.53 -10.82 1.00
N ALA A 90 -8.79 -10.55 -0.27
CA ALA A 90 -7.79 -10.55 -1.31
C ALA A 90 -7.48 -9.10 -1.64
N LEU A 91 -6.23 -8.69 -1.44
CA LEU A 91 -5.80 -7.31 -1.63
C LEU A 91 -4.83 -7.22 -2.79
N GLN A 92 -5.14 -6.41 -3.78
CA GLN A 92 -4.21 -6.13 -4.85
C GLN A 92 -3.43 -4.87 -4.53
N VAL A 93 -2.12 -4.93 -4.76
CA VAL A 93 -1.23 -3.79 -4.56
C VAL A 93 -0.48 -3.53 -5.85
N GLY A 94 -0.52 -2.30 -6.30
CA GLY A 94 0.19 -1.90 -7.50
C GLY A 94 1.04 -0.66 -7.25
N VAL A 95 2.16 -0.57 -7.97
CA VAL A 95 3.01 0.60 -7.94
C VAL A 95 3.24 1.01 -9.38
N GLY A 96 2.79 2.23 -9.71
CA GLY A 96 2.73 2.63 -11.10
C GLY A 96 1.71 1.75 -11.81
N LYS A 97 2.14 1.06 -12.84
CA LYS A 97 1.27 0.15 -13.59
C LYS A 97 1.69 -1.30 -13.44
N VAL A 98 2.41 -1.61 -12.37
CA VAL A 98 2.94 -2.95 -12.12
C VAL A 98 2.32 -3.51 -10.85
N CYS A 99 1.87 -4.75 -10.93
CA CYS A 99 1.39 -5.47 -9.75
C CYS A 99 2.56 -5.82 -8.85
N ALA A 100 2.47 -5.46 -7.58
CA ALA A 100 3.55 -5.70 -6.63
C ALA A 100 3.74 -7.18 -6.30
N VAL A 101 2.70 -7.99 -6.46
CA VAL A 101 2.75 -9.41 -6.14
C VAL A 101 3.26 -10.22 -7.32
N SER A 102 2.68 -10.02 -8.51
CA SER A 102 3.03 -10.83 -9.68
C SER A 102 4.20 -10.29 -10.48
N GLY A 103 4.46 -8.99 -10.38
CA GLY A 103 5.45 -8.34 -11.24
C GLY A 103 4.97 -8.10 -12.66
N LYS A 104 3.73 -8.40 -12.95
CA LYS A 104 3.13 -8.24 -14.28
C LYS A 104 2.42 -6.89 -14.38
N PRO A 105 2.06 -6.46 -15.59
CA PRO A 105 1.27 -5.25 -15.71
C PRO A 105 0.01 -5.32 -14.88
N TRP A 106 -0.40 -4.19 -14.35
CA TRP A 106 -1.56 -4.10 -13.49
C TRP A 106 -2.84 -4.51 -14.25
N THR A 107 -3.64 -5.31 -13.58
CA THR A 107 -5.00 -5.59 -14.02
C THR A 107 -5.91 -5.56 -12.81
N GLY A 108 -7.12 -5.05 -12.97
CA GLY A 108 -8.10 -5.02 -11.90
C GLY A 108 -8.77 -6.36 -11.62
N ARG A 109 -8.37 -7.41 -12.32
CA ARG A 109 -8.92 -8.74 -12.13
C ARG A 109 -8.02 -9.58 -11.24
N LEU A 110 -8.63 -10.33 -10.33
CA LEU A 110 -7.87 -11.28 -9.52
C LEU A 110 -7.44 -12.47 -10.37
N SER A 111 -6.22 -12.94 -10.15
CA SER A 111 -5.67 -14.08 -10.83
C SER A 111 -4.92 -14.97 -9.85
N ARG A 112 -5.06 -16.27 -9.98
CA ARG A 112 -4.33 -17.24 -9.17
C ARG A 112 -3.00 -17.65 -9.78
N ASP A 113 -2.89 -17.55 -11.09
CA ASP A 113 -1.71 -18.02 -11.81
C ASP A 113 -1.40 -17.08 -12.98
N PRO A 114 -0.44 -16.18 -12.83
CA PRO A 114 0.28 -15.91 -11.59
C PRO A 114 -0.60 -15.22 -10.57
N GLN A 115 -0.35 -15.51 -9.29
CA GLN A 115 -1.09 -14.85 -8.23
C GLN A 115 -0.78 -13.37 -8.21
N ASN A 116 -1.80 -12.54 -8.17
CA ASN A 116 -1.64 -11.09 -8.22
C ASN A 116 -2.29 -10.37 -7.03
N TYR A 117 -2.47 -11.08 -5.93
CA TYR A 117 -3.08 -10.50 -4.73
C TYR A 117 -2.46 -11.09 -3.46
N VAL A 118 -2.58 -10.34 -2.39
CA VAL A 118 -2.17 -10.77 -1.05
C VAL A 118 -3.40 -11.33 -0.34
N VAL A 119 -3.25 -12.46 0.34
CA VAL A 119 -4.33 -13.08 1.10
C VAL A 119 -4.24 -12.61 2.55
N LEU A 120 -5.28 -11.92 3.02
CA LEU A 120 -5.34 -11.41 4.38
C LEU A 120 -6.34 -12.20 5.20
N PRO A 121 -6.14 -12.36 6.49
CA PRO A 121 -5.02 -11.90 7.32
C PRO A 121 -3.80 -12.82 7.31
N ARG A 122 -3.77 -13.81 6.45
CA ARG A 122 -2.72 -14.82 6.41
C ARG A 122 -1.33 -14.22 6.21
N GLN A 123 -1.22 -13.24 5.30
CA GLN A 123 0.03 -12.53 5.08
C GLN A 123 -0.02 -11.21 5.85
N PRO A 124 0.78 -11.05 6.91
CA PRO A 124 0.66 -9.87 7.77
C PRO A 124 1.40 -8.63 7.28
N TRP A 125 2.27 -8.75 6.28
CA TRP A 125 2.97 -7.59 5.73
C TRP A 125 3.38 -7.83 4.28
N LEU A 126 3.74 -6.73 3.61
CA LEU A 126 4.34 -6.76 2.27
C LEU A 126 5.54 -5.82 2.28
N ASP A 127 6.74 -6.35 2.08
CA ASP A 127 7.98 -5.59 2.23
C ASP A 127 8.77 -5.44 0.94
N GLY A 128 8.24 -5.88 -0.17
CA GLY A 128 8.93 -5.77 -1.43
C GLY A 128 7.97 -5.75 -2.60
N ILE A 129 8.47 -5.32 -3.74
CA ILE A 129 7.71 -5.25 -4.97
C ILE A 129 8.33 -6.22 -5.96
N ASN A 130 7.52 -7.15 -6.47
CA ASN A 130 7.97 -8.02 -7.55
C ASN A 130 8.01 -7.20 -8.82
N SER A 131 9.21 -6.97 -9.34
CA SER A 131 9.39 -6.18 -10.57
C SER A 131 9.32 -7.02 -11.83
N GLY A 132 9.18 -8.34 -11.68
CA GLY A 132 9.17 -9.24 -12.83
C GLY A 132 10.55 -9.66 -13.30
N THR A 133 11.59 -9.22 -12.62
CA THR A 133 12.97 -9.52 -13.04
C THR A 133 13.69 -10.49 -12.11
N GLY A 134 13.00 -11.04 -11.15
CA GLY A 134 13.66 -12.01 -10.31
C GLY A 134 13.24 -11.99 -8.87
#